data_59ff323805044f8f345bc93569d779f7
#
_entry.id   59ff323805044f8f345bc93569d779f7
#
_cell.length_a   1.000
_cell.length_b   1.000
_cell.length_c   1.000
_cell.angle_alpha   90.00
_cell.angle_beta   90.00
_cell.angle_gamma   90.00
#
_symmetry.space_group_name_H-M   'P 1'
#
loop_
_entity.id
_entity.type
_entity.pdbx_description
1 polymer ?
#
loop_
_entity_poly.entity_id
_entity_poly.type
_entity_poly.pdbx_seq_one_letter_code
_entity_poly.pdbx_strand_id
1 'polypeptide(L)'
;MIEKKRRCAAFAVCGSFCTLEAALDAARALRGQGWELLPVMSFAAGQDTRFGRGTGWRQQLEGLTGHPVLDTLQAVEPLGPRRLADALVIAPCTGATLARLAEGLSDTPVTLAAKSLLRVGSPIVVAVSTNDGLGASGENIARLYQRKHYYFVPYEIGRAHV
;
A
#
# COMPACT_ATOMS: atom_id res chain seq x y z
N MET A 1 -7.96 -29.65 -16.73
CA MET A 1 -7.62 -28.99 -15.44
C MET A 1 -7.65 -27.48 -15.66
N ILE A 2 -8.49 -26.76 -14.96
CA ILE A 2 -8.47 -25.30 -14.98
C ILE A 2 -7.30 -24.90 -14.07
N GLU A 3 -6.21 -24.43 -14.64
CA GLU A 3 -5.12 -23.86 -13.90
C GLU A 3 -5.69 -22.68 -13.09
N LYS A 4 -5.68 -22.80 -11.76
CA LYS A 4 -6.16 -21.75 -10.87
C LYS A 4 -5.20 -20.56 -11.01
N LYS A 5 -5.61 -19.54 -11.76
CA LYS A 5 -4.81 -18.30 -11.93
C LYS A 5 -4.33 -17.84 -10.56
N ARG A 6 -3.01 -17.73 -10.37
CA ARG A 6 -2.41 -17.19 -9.15
C ARG A 6 -2.94 -15.78 -8.93
N ARG A 7 -3.48 -15.53 -7.74
CA ARG A 7 -3.88 -14.17 -7.35
C ARG A 7 -2.64 -13.36 -7.05
N CYS A 8 -2.55 -12.17 -7.61
CA CYS A 8 -1.43 -11.27 -7.40
C CYS A 8 -1.93 -9.93 -6.86
N ALA A 9 -1.30 -9.43 -5.80
CA ALA A 9 -1.56 -8.08 -5.28
C ALA A 9 -0.29 -7.25 -5.30
N ALA A 10 -0.38 -6.00 -5.69
CA ALA A 10 0.64 -5.01 -5.37
C ALA A 10 0.52 -4.69 -3.87
N PHE A 11 1.60 -4.80 -3.14
CA PHE A 11 1.67 -4.53 -1.71
C PHE A 11 2.54 -3.31 -1.47
N ALA A 12 1.90 -2.19 -1.16
CA ALA A 12 2.54 -0.89 -1.04
C ALA A 12 2.75 -0.50 0.42
N VAL A 13 3.96 -0.08 0.76
CA VAL A 13 4.31 0.42 2.08
C VAL A 13 4.62 1.91 2.03
N CYS A 14 4.09 2.64 3.01
CA CYS A 14 4.36 4.06 3.21
C CYS A 14 5.22 4.27 4.46
N GLY A 15 5.66 5.50 4.70
CA GLY A 15 6.61 5.86 5.74
C GLY A 15 6.05 5.92 7.16
N SER A 16 5.14 5.03 7.54
CA SER A 16 4.70 4.85 8.92
C SER A 16 5.47 3.71 9.58
N PHE A 17 6.67 4.04 10.06
CA PHE A 17 7.64 3.05 10.50
C PHE A 17 7.24 2.28 11.75
N CYS A 18 6.43 2.89 12.64
CA CYS A 18 5.92 2.21 13.84
C CYS A 18 4.94 1.07 13.56
N THR A 19 4.31 1.06 12.39
CA THR A 19 3.34 0.04 11.97
C THR A 19 3.85 -0.85 10.84
N LEU A 20 5.08 -0.62 10.38
CA LEU A 20 5.63 -1.33 9.23
C LEU A 20 5.82 -2.82 9.50
N GLU A 21 6.27 -3.20 10.70
CA GLU A 21 6.43 -4.63 11.06
C GLU A 21 5.09 -5.38 11.02
N ALA A 22 4.02 -4.76 11.55
CA ALA A 22 2.67 -5.33 11.47
C ALA A 22 2.20 -5.48 10.01
N ALA A 23 2.56 -4.55 9.15
CA ALA A 23 2.27 -4.64 7.71
C ALA A 23 3.03 -5.78 7.04
N LEU A 24 4.30 -6.00 7.41
CA LEU A 24 5.08 -7.15 6.93
C LEU A 24 4.48 -8.47 7.40
N ASP A 25 3.96 -8.54 8.62
CA ASP A 25 3.25 -9.74 9.12
C ASP A 25 1.99 -10.01 8.30
N ALA A 26 1.24 -8.97 7.95
CA ALA A 26 0.09 -9.10 7.05
C ALA A 26 0.50 -9.59 5.66
N ALA A 27 1.61 -9.11 5.12
CA ALA A 27 2.15 -9.57 3.85
C ALA A 27 2.56 -11.06 3.92
N ARG A 28 3.19 -11.49 5.00
CA ARG A 28 3.52 -12.92 5.23
C ARG A 28 2.25 -13.78 5.26
N ALA A 29 1.19 -13.30 5.93
CA ALA A 29 -0.09 -13.99 6.00
C ALA A 29 -0.75 -14.12 4.61
N LEU A 30 -0.73 -13.08 3.80
CA LEU A 30 -1.23 -13.12 2.42
C LEU A 30 -0.45 -14.11 1.56
N ARG A 31 0.87 -14.13 1.68
CA ARG A 31 1.72 -15.13 1.02
C ARG A 31 1.33 -16.57 1.45
N GLY A 32 1.12 -16.78 2.74
CA GLY A 32 0.66 -18.05 3.28
C GLY A 32 -0.71 -18.51 2.75
N GLN A 33 -1.56 -17.56 2.34
CA GLN A 33 -2.84 -17.80 1.69
C GLN A 33 -2.74 -18.02 0.17
N GLY A 34 -1.54 -18.02 -0.39
CA GLY A 34 -1.29 -18.29 -1.81
C GLY A 34 -1.33 -17.04 -2.71
N TRP A 35 -1.31 -15.85 -2.13
CA TRP A 35 -1.15 -14.62 -2.90
C TRP A 35 0.30 -14.43 -3.35
N GLU A 36 0.49 -14.05 -4.59
CA GLU A 36 1.72 -13.45 -5.07
C GLU A 36 1.69 -11.96 -4.74
N LEU A 37 2.83 -11.41 -4.27
CA LEU A 37 2.92 -10.00 -3.90
C LEU A 37 4.00 -9.30 -4.72
N LEU A 38 3.64 -8.16 -5.32
CA LEU A 38 4.59 -7.23 -5.95
C LEU A 38 4.82 -6.06 -4.99
N PRO A 39 6.03 -5.90 -4.43
CA PRO A 39 6.27 -4.88 -3.42
C PRO A 39 6.40 -3.49 -4.06
N VAL A 40 5.71 -2.50 -3.47
CA VAL A 40 5.78 -1.09 -3.84
C VAL A 40 6.21 -0.30 -2.61
N MET A 41 7.11 0.66 -2.76
CA MET A 41 7.53 1.55 -1.69
C MET A 41 7.28 3.01 -2.05
N SER A 42 6.75 3.77 -1.07
CA SER A 42 6.74 5.22 -1.17
C SER A 42 8.16 5.79 -1.05
N PHE A 43 8.37 7.01 -1.51
CA PHE A 43 9.68 7.66 -1.36
C PHE A 43 10.10 7.80 0.10
N ALA A 44 9.15 8.11 0.99
CA ALA A 44 9.42 8.23 2.42
C ALA A 44 9.79 6.88 3.07
N ALA A 45 9.19 5.78 2.66
CA ALA A 45 9.51 4.46 3.20
C ALA A 45 10.92 3.99 2.82
N GLY A 46 11.46 4.49 1.71
CA GLY A 46 12.81 4.21 1.26
C GLY A 46 13.92 4.98 2.00
N GLN A 47 13.55 5.92 2.89
CA GLN A 47 14.52 6.74 3.62
C GLN A 47 14.96 6.10 4.94
N ASP A 48 16.19 6.42 5.34
CA ASP A 48 16.70 6.02 6.65
C ASP A 48 16.06 6.85 7.77
N THR A 49 15.68 6.19 8.83
CA THR A 49 15.08 6.82 10.02
C THR A 49 15.60 6.19 11.29
N ARG A 50 15.21 6.75 12.44
CA ARG A 50 15.49 6.17 13.76
C ARG A 50 14.87 4.78 13.98
N PHE A 51 13.90 4.38 13.18
CA PHE A 51 13.24 3.06 13.27
C PHE A 51 13.87 2.01 12.36
N GLY A 52 14.85 2.39 11.53
CA GLY A 52 15.54 1.48 10.64
C GLY A 52 16.01 2.18 9.36
N ARG A 53 16.79 1.45 8.59
CA ARG A 53 17.25 1.91 7.28
C ARG A 53 16.26 1.53 6.20
N GLY A 54 16.00 2.44 5.27
CA GLY A 54 15.15 2.19 4.12
C GLY A 54 15.61 0.99 3.29
N THR A 55 16.93 0.78 3.19
CA THR A 55 17.53 -0.41 2.56
C THR A 55 17.17 -1.70 3.28
N GLY A 56 17.08 -1.68 4.62
CA GLY A 56 16.68 -2.85 5.42
C GLY A 56 15.22 -3.26 5.17
N TRP A 57 14.32 -2.29 5.11
CA TRP A 57 12.92 -2.53 4.77
C TRP A 57 12.74 -3.04 3.35
N ARG A 58 13.48 -2.48 2.41
CA ARG A 58 13.54 -2.96 1.02
C ARG A 58 13.96 -4.43 0.97
N GLN A 59 15.05 -4.80 1.62
CA GLN A 59 15.55 -6.17 1.64
C GLN A 59 14.55 -7.15 2.23
N GLN A 60 13.84 -6.76 3.30
CA GLN A 60 12.79 -7.58 3.90
C GLN A 60 11.61 -7.79 2.94
N LEU A 61 11.15 -6.75 2.25
CA LEU A 61 10.09 -6.86 1.25
C LEU A 61 10.51 -7.73 0.07
N GLU A 62 11.70 -7.55 -0.46
CA GLU A 62 12.22 -8.34 -1.57
C GLU A 62 12.40 -9.81 -1.18
N GLY A 63 12.92 -10.08 0.01
CA GLY A 63 13.07 -11.44 0.55
C GLY A 63 11.72 -12.13 0.77
N LEU A 64 10.72 -11.39 1.26
CA LEU A 64 9.39 -11.91 1.53
C LEU A 64 8.61 -12.19 0.23
N THR A 65 8.74 -11.33 -0.76
CA THR A 65 7.93 -11.40 -1.99
C THR A 65 8.61 -12.16 -3.11
N GLY A 66 9.93 -12.23 -3.11
CA GLY A 66 10.72 -12.78 -4.22
C GLY A 66 10.77 -11.86 -5.45
N HIS A 67 10.36 -10.60 -5.31
CA HIS A 67 10.34 -9.62 -6.39
C HIS A 67 11.09 -8.35 -5.98
N PRO A 68 11.70 -7.63 -6.93
CA PRO A 68 12.31 -6.33 -6.65
C PRO A 68 11.25 -5.31 -6.26
N VAL A 69 11.59 -4.40 -5.36
CA VAL A 69 10.71 -3.30 -4.95
C VAL A 69 10.49 -2.33 -6.12
N LEU A 70 9.23 -2.01 -6.37
CA LEU A 70 8.80 -0.98 -7.32
C LEU A 70 8.71 0.36 -6.59
N ASP A 71 9.66 1.24 -6.82
CA ASP A 71 9.80 2.53 -6.13
C ASP A 71 9.94 3.74 -7.06
N THR A 72 9.66 3.54 -8.34
CA THR A 72 9.62 4.61 -9.34
C THR A 72 8.26 4.70 -10.00
N LEU A 73 7.94 5.86 -10.57
CA LEU A 73 6.70 6.04 -11.31
C LEU A 73 6.63 5.11 -12.52
N GLN A 74 7.74 4.94 -13.22
CA GLN A 74 7.81 4.07 -14.40
C GLN A 74 7.58 2.60 -14.05
N ALA A 75 8.06 2.16 -12.89
CA ALA A 75 7.92 0.77 -12.46
C ALA A 75 6.47 0.38 -12.12
N VAL A 76 5.68 1.31 -11.58
CA VAL A 76 4.31 1.04 -11.13
C VAL A 76 3.24 1.34 -12.19
N GLU A 77 3.54 2.19 -13.17
CA GLU A 77 2.58 2.57 -14.22
C GLU A 77 1.96 1.35 -14.94
N PRO A 78 2.71 0.30 -15.28
CA PRO A 78 2.17 -0.84 -16.01
C PRO A 78 1.26 -1.76 -15.20
N LEU A 79 1.17 -1.61 -13.87
CA LEU A 79 0.44 -2.54 -12.99
C LEU A 79 -1.00 -2.79 -13.45
N GLY A 80 -1.73 -1.72 -13.80
CA GLY A 80 -3.09 -1.81 -14.32
C GLY A 80 -3.18 -2.22 -15.78
N PRO A 81 -2.63 -1.43 -16.72
CA PRO A 81 -2.75 -1.70 -18.17
C PRO A 81 -2.28 -3.08 -18.60
N ARG A 82 -1.22 -3.59 -17.97
CA ARG A 82 -0.70 -4.95 -18.23
C ARG A 82 -1.31 -6.02 -17.33
N ARG A 83 -2.24 -5.66 -16.45
CA ARG A 83 -2.88 -6.56 -15.47
C ARG A 83 -1.86 -7.40 -14.68
N LEU A 84 -0.82 -6.72 -14.18
CA LEU A 84 0.25 -7.36 -13.40
C LEU A 84 -0.19 -7.66 -11.97
N ALA A 85 -1.20 -6.96 -11.46
CA ALA A 85 -1.79 -7.21 -10.15
C ALA A 85 -3.31 -7.14 -10.24
N ASP A 86 -3.99 -7.92 -9.42
CA ASP A 86 -5.45 -7.99 -9.33
C ASP A 86 -6.01 -7.00 -8.29
N ALA A 87 -5.17 -6.54 -7.36
CA ALA A 87 -5.52 -5.61 -6.29
C ALA A 87 -4.29 -4.81 -5.85
N LEU A 88 -4.52 -3.68 -5.17
CA LEU A 88 -3.50 -2.96 -4.42
C LEU A 88 -3.83 -3.01 -2.93
N VAL A 89 -2.86 -3.37 -2.11
CA VAL A 89 -2.92 -3.23 -0.66
C VAL A 89 -1.92 -2.14 -0.25
N ILE A 90 -2.40 -1.10 0.41
CA ILE A 90 -1.55 -0.03 0.96
C ILE A 90 -1.50 -0.22 2.48
N ALA A 91 -0.42 -0.75 2.98
CA ALA A 91 -0.23 -1.09 4.39
C ALA A 91 1.25 -0.93 4.80
N PRO A 92 1.55 0.02 5.66
CA PRO A 92 0.70 1.06 6.23
C PRO A 92 0.42 2.19 5.23
N CYS A 93 -0.73 2.85 5.34
CA CYS A 93 -1.08 4.05 4.58
C CYS A 93 -1.03 5.28 5.48
N THR A 94 -0.10 6.19 5.22
CA THR A 94 0.07 7.42 6.00
C THR A 94 -0.99 8.47 5.68
N GLY A 95 -1.17 9.46 6.57
CA GLY A 95 -2.03 10.60 6.34
C GLY A 95 -1.67 11.38 5.07
N ALA A 96 -0.38 11.53 4.76
CA ALA A 96 0.07 12.17 3.51
C ALA A 96 -0.38 11.39 2.27
N THR A 97 -0.30 10.07 2.29
CA THR A 97 -0.78 9.23 1.20
C THR A 97 -2.31 9.29 1.08
N LEU A 98 -3.04 9.25 2.21
CA LEU A 98 -4.50 9.44 2.20
C LEU A 98 -4.91 10.77 1.55
N ALA A 99 -4.23 11.85 1.89
CA ALA A 99 -4.50 13.17 1.31
C ALA A 99 -4.25 13.18 -0.21
N ARG A 100 -3.15 12.60 -0.68
CA ARG A 100 -2.87 12.48 -2.11
C ARG A 100 -3.90 11.65 -2.85
N LEU A 101 -4.29 10.52 -2.29
CA LEU A 101 -5.34 9.68 -2.87
C LEU A 101 -6.68 10.42 -2.94
N ALA A 102 -7.05 11.13 -1.89
CA ALA A 102 -8.29 11.91 -1.83
C ALA A 102 -8.31 13.06 -2.85
N GLU A 103 -7.18 13.72 -3.08
CA GLU A 103 -7.03 14.77 -4.10
C GLU A 103 -6.82 14.20 -5.53
N GLY A 104 -6.64 12.91 -5.68
CA GLY A 104 -6.40 12.29 -6.99
C GLY A 104 -5.00 12.52 -7.53
N LEU A 105 -4.04 12.86 -6.66
CA LEU A 105 -2.63 13.02 -7.04
C LEU A 105 -1.99 11.67 -7.27
N SER A 106 -1.12 11.60 -8.27
CA SER A 106 -0.43 10.36 -8.67
C SER A 106 1.08 10.61 -8.85
N ASP A 107 1.66 11.36 -7.94
CA ASP A 107 3.04 11.84 -7.96
C ASP A 107 4.02 11.00 -7.14
N THR A 108 3.55 9.89 -6.59
CA THR A 108 4.37 8.91 -5.86
C THR A 108 4.17 7.51 -6.41
N PRO A 109 5.09 6.56 -6.15
CA PRO A 109 4.89 5.18 -6.60
C PRO A 109 3.59 4.57 -6.08
N VAL A 110 3.23 4.82 -4.82
CA VAL A 110 2.00 4.28 -4.21
C VAL A 110 0.75 4.88 -4.84
N THR A 111 0.69 6.19 -5.00
CA THR A 111 -0.48 6.86 -5.57
C THR A 111 -0.64 6.60 -7.06
N LEU A 112 0.46 6.48 -7.80
CA LEU A 112 0.40 6.09 -9.21
C LEU A 112 0.00 4.62 -9.38
N ALA A 113 0.46 3.73 -8.50
CA ALA A 113 -0.01 2.34 -8.48
C ALA A 113 -1.53 2.27 -8.27
N ALA A 114 -2.07 3.07 -7.35
CA ALA A 114 -3.51 3.18 -7.13
C ALA A 114 -4.24 3.64 -8.39
N LYS A 115 -3.80 4.74 -9.00
CA LYS A 115 -4.38 5.25 -10.25
C LYS A 115 -4.33 4.23 -11.38
N SER A 116 -3.20 3.57 -11.55
CA SER A 116 -2.99 2.54 -12.56
C SER A 116 -3.99 1.39 -12.44
N LEU A 117 -4.18 0.89 -11.22
CA LEU A 117 -5.10 -0.22 -10.95
C LEU A 117 -6.57 0.20 -10.96
N LEU A 118 -6.91 1.41 -10.48
CA LEU A 118 -8.27 1.94 -10.57
C LEU A 118 -8.76 2.06 -12.02
N ARG A 119 -7.89 2.38 -12.96
CA ARG A 119 -8.23 2.47 -14.39
C ARG A 119 -8.77 1.16 -14.97
N VAL A 120 -8.41 0.04 -14.38
CA VAL A 120 -8.88 -1.30 -14.81
C VAL A 120 -9.89 -1.91 -13.84
N GLY A 121 -10.38 -1.11 -12.87
CA GLY A 121 -11.41 -1.52 -11.93
C GLY A 121 -10.93 -2.42 -10.80
N SER A 122 -9.62 -2.46 -10.54
CA SER A 122 -9.06 -3.26 -9.44
C SER A 122 -9.31 -2.61 -8.08
N PRO A 123 -9.57 -3.40 -7.02
CA PRO A 123 -9.78 -2.88 -5.67
C PRO A 123 -8.48 -2.35 -5.06
N ILE A 124 -8.64 -1.29 -4.27
CA ILE A 124 -7.59 -0.67 -3.46
C ILE A 124 -7.96 -0.90 -2.00
N VAL A 125 -7.15 -1.64 -1.28
CA VAL A 125 -7.33 -1.93 0.16
C VAL A 125 -6.39 -1.05 0.95
N VAL A 126 -6.92 -0.29 1.89
CA VAL A 126 -6.17 0.71 2.65
C VAL A 126 -6.15 0.35 4.12
N ALA A 127 -4.95 0.14 4.67
CA ALA A 127 -4.71 0.01 6.11
C ALA A 127 -4.16 1.34 6.65
N VAL A 128 -5.03 2.11 7.28
CA VAL A 128 -4.72 3.47 7.75
C VAL A 128 -3.75 3.41 8.93
N SER A 129 -2.71 4.23 8.86
CA SER A 129 -1.78 4.50 9.96
C SER A 129 -1.53 6.00 10.05
N THR A 130 -2.29 6.67 10.91
CA THR A 130 -2.22 8.12 11.11
C THR A 130 -2.49 8.45 12.57
N ASN A 131 -1.93 9.55 13.04
CA ASN A 131 -2.16 10.10 14.37
C ASN A 131 -3.24 11.21 14.39
N ASP A 132 -3.79 11.56 13.25
CA ASP A 132 -4.81 12.61 13.11
C ASP A 132 -6.13 12.09 12.49
N GLY A 133 -6.53 10.88 12.82
CA GLY A 133 -7.72 10.23 12.26
C GLY A 133 -9.03 10.99 12.51
N LEU A 134 -9.07 11.88 13.50
CA LEU A 134 -10.20 12.79 13.79
C LEU A 134 -10.00 14.20 13.19
N GLY A 135 -8.85 14.45 12.57
CA GLY A 135 -8.53 15.71 11.90
C GLY A 135 -8.62 15.59 10.38
N ALA A 136 -7.63 16.15 9.69
CA ALA A 136 -7.59 16.18 8.22
C ALA A 136 -7.61 14.78 7.58
N SER A 137 -6.97 13.78 8.20
CA SER A 137 -7.03 12.42 7.69
C SER A 137 -8.43 11.83 7.75
N GLY A 138 -9.24 12.20 8.73
CA GLY A 138 -10.66 11.78 8.84
C GLY A 138 -11.49 12.22 7.64
N GLU A 139 -11.32 13.47 7.20
CA GLU A 139 -11.98 13.98 5.99
C GLU A 139 -11.54 13.22 4.74
N ASN A 140 -10.24 12.97 4.60
CA ASN A 140 -9.70 12.25 3.45
C ASN A 140 -10.19 10.79 3.41
N ILE A 141 -10.27 10.12 4.55
CA ILE A 141 -10.86 8.78 4.67
C ILE A 141 -12.32 8.80 4.23
N ALA A 142 -13.12 9.75 4.72
CA ALA A 142 -14.53 9.89 4.36
C ALA A 142 -14.71 10.11 2.85
N ARG A 143 -13.87 10.94 2.23
CA ARG A 143 -13.89 11.17 0.78
C ARG A 143 -13.57 9.89 0.01
N LEU A 144 -12.60 9.10 0.45
CA LEU A 144 -12.23 7.85 -0.19
C LEU A 144 -13.31 6.76 -0.02
N TYR A 145 -14.00 6.72 1.12
CA TYR A 145 -15.15 5.82 1.31
C TYR A 145 -16.26 6.01 0.28
N GLN A 146 -16.40 7.19 -0.27
CA GLN A 146 -17.41 7.49 -1.28
C GLN A 146 -16.99 7.08 -2.70
N ARG A 147 -15.75 6.69 -2.89
CA ARG A 147 -15.21 6.31 -4.20
C ARG A 147 -15.29 4.81 -4.43
N LYS A 148 -15.61 4.43 -5.65
CA LYS A 148 -15.60 3.02 -6.07
C LYS A 148 -14.20 2.42 -5.90
N HIS A 149 -14.18 1.15 -5.54
CA HIS A 149 -12.99 0.30 -5.47
C HIS A 149 -12.05 0.59 -4.29
N TYR A 150 -12.36 1.54 -3.41
CA TYR A 150 -11.64 1.74 -2.16
C TYR A 150 -12.28 0.93 -1.03
N TYR A 151 -11.46 0.17 -0.31
CA TYR A 151 -11.86 -0.64 0.84
C TYR A 151 -10.89 -0.38 1.99
N PHE A 152 -11.41 -0.27 3.19
CA PHE A 152 -10.60 0.02 4.37
C PHE A 152 -10.52 -1.20 5.28
N VAL A 153 -9.29 -1.51 5.72
CA VAL A 153 -9.09 -2.45 6.82
C VAL A 153 -9.70 -1.81 8.08
N PRO A 154 -10.50 -2.54 8.88
CA PRO A 154 -11.02 -2.00 10.14
C PRO A 154 -9.91 -1.47 11.04
N TYR A 155 -10.11 -0.30 11.62
CA TYR A 155 -9.16 0.37 12.50
C TYR A 155 -9.88 1.10 13.62
N GLU A 156 -9.19 1.32 14.74
CA GLU A 156 -9.70 2.09 15.86
C GLU A 156 -9.14 3.52 15.82
N ILE A 157 -10.03 4.51 15.98
CA ILE A 157 -9.67 5.92 16.07
C ILE A 157 -9.60 6.28 17.56
N GLY A 158 -8.59 7.08 17.97
CA GLY A 158 -8.51 7.68 19.29
C GLY A 158 -7.65 6.95 20.30
N ARG A 159 -6.94 5.89 19.93
CA ARG A 159 -5.83 5.38 20.74
C ARG A 159 -4.56 6.14 20.38
N ALA A 160 -4.13 7.02 21.28
CA ALA A 160 -2.76 7.50 21.27
C ALA A 160 -1.86 6.28 21.53
N HIS A 161 -1.04 5.91 20.56
CA HIS A 161 0.06 5.01 20.84
C HIS A 161 1.09 5.79 21.67
N VAL A 162 1.07 5.55 22.96
CA VAL A 162 2.09 6.04 23.89
C VAL A 162 3.36 5.22 23.65
#